data_c1ae4d238cc240b83f1f0e8f28f6e942
#
_entry.id   c1ae4d238cc240b83f1f0e8f28f6e942
#
_cell.length_a   1.000
_cell.length_b   1.000
_cell.length_c   1.000
_cell.angle_alpha   90.00
_cell.angle_beta   90.00
_cell.angle_gamma   90.00
#
_symmetry.space_group_name_H-M   'P 1'
#
loop_
_entity.id
_entity.type
_entity.pdbx_description
1 polymer ?
#
loop_
_entity_poly.entity_id
_entity_poly.type
_entity_poly.pdbx_seq_one_letter_code
_entity_poly.pdbx_strand_id
1 'polypeptide(L)'
;DVEEGEFFGLLGPNGAGKTTLISCLGGLTTPTGGRILVRGIDTRTDRRAASLVLGIVPQEITFDPFLTVRETLRFQSGYWGILRNDDWIDEILANLGLTDKADASMRALSGGMKRRVLVAQALVHKPPVIVLDEPTAGVDVELREHLWDFIGRLHREGRTVILTTHYLE
;
A
#
# COMPACT_ATOMS: atom_id res chain seq x y z
N ASP A 1 16.27 -3.15 12.39
CA ASP A 1 15.18 -4.13 12.30
C ASP A 1 13.87 -3.44 12.67
N VAL A 2 12.76 -3.97 12.17
CA VAL A 2 11.39 -3.54 12.51
C VAL A 2 10.71 -4.76 13.10
N GLU A 3 10.12 -4.59 14.27
CA GLU A 3 9.45 -5.68 14.99
C GLU A 3 8.05 -5.96 14.42
N GLU A 4 7.56 -7.18 14.62
CA GLU A 4 6.18 -7.53 14.21
C GLU A 4 5.17 -6.71 15.01
N GLY A 5 4.21 -6.10 14.31
CA GLY A 5 3.21 -5.21 14.91
C GLY A 5 3.73 -3.80 15.24
N GLU A 6 4.94 -3.44 14.82
CA GLU A 6 5.48 -2.09 15.01
C GLU A 6 4.93 -1.09 13.99
N PHE A 7 4.75 0.16 14.41
CA PHE A 7 4.53 1.29 13.52
C PHE A 7 5.85 2.06 13.38
N PHE A 8 6.54 1.87 12.27
CA PHE A 8 7.87 2.40 12.03
C PHE A 8 7.87 3.55 11.02
N GLY A 9 8.35 4.71 11.43
CA GLY A 9 8.53 5.89 10.59
C GLY A 9 9.95 5.98 10.01
N LEU A 10 10.08 5.94 8.69
CA LEU A 10 11.35 6.17 7.99
C LEU A 10 11.39 7.64 7.52
N LEU A 11 12.08 8.46 8.29
CA LEU A 11 12.21 9.90 8.04
C LEU A 11 13.51 10.23 7.31
N GLY A 12 13.47 11.20 6.43
CA GLY A 12 14.66 11.70 5.75
C GLY A 12 14.35 12.64 4.60
N PRO A 13 15.30 13.48 4.18
CA PRO A 13 15.11 14.40 3.06
C PRO A 13 14.90 13.66 1.73
N ASN A 14 14.44 14.40 0.73
CA ASN A 14 14.37 13.86 -0.63
C ASN A 14 15.77 13.46 -1.11
N GLY A 15 15.86 12.32 -1.79
CA GLY A 15 17.14 11.76 -2.23
C GLY A 15 17.91 10.95 -1.18
N ALA A 16 17.41 10.80 0.05
CA ALA A 16 18.05 9.97 1.09
C ALA A 16 18.01 8.45 0.82
N GLY A 17 17.36 8.02 -0.27
CA GLY A 17 17.28 6.60 -0.63
C GLY A 17 16.07 5.85 -0.09
N LYS A 18 15.08 6.54 0.53
CA LYS A 18 13.87 5.92 1.09
C LYS A 18 13.11 5.10 0.03
N THR A 19 12.78 5.71 -1.10
CA THR A 19 12.08 5.05 -2.22
C THR A 19 12.91 3.91 -2.83
N THR A 20 14.24 4.05 -2.87
CA THR A 20 15.14 2.97 -3.32
C THR A 20 15.06 1.77 -2.37
N LEU A 21 15.06 2.00 -1.06
CA LEU A 21 14.90 0.95 -0.07
C LEU A 21 13.55 0.24 -0.23
N ILE A 22 12.46 0.99 -0.41
CA ILE A 22 11.12 0.43 -0.65
C ILE A 22 11.10 -0.37 -1.96
N SER A 23 11.73 0.13 -3.02
CA SER A 23 11.84 -0.58 -4.29
C SER A 23 12.60 -1.90 -4.15
N CYS A 24 13.65 -1.94 -3.33
CA CYS A 24 14.37 -3.17 -2.99
C CYS A 24 13.48 -4.11 -2.16
N LEU A 25 12.73 -3.59 -1.20
CA LEU A 25 11.81 -4.36 -0.37
C LEU A 25 10.71 -5.02 -1.23
N GLY A 26 10.15 -4.27 -2.18
CA GLY A 26 9.16 -4.76 -3.15
C GLY A 26 9.73 -5.63 -4.27
N GLY A 27 11.05 -5.81 -4.29
CA GLY A 27 11.73 -6.59 -5.32
C GLY A 27 11.72 -5.93 -6.71
N LEU A 28 11.43 -4.64 -6.82
CA LEU A 28 11.52 -3.88 -8.07
C LEU A 28 12.97 -3.56 -8.45
N THR A 29 13.84 -3.45 -7.45
CA THR A 29 15.27 -3.20 -7.61
C THR A 29 16.06 -4.21 -6.77
N THR A 30 17.19 -4.67 -7.28
CA THR A 30 18.06 -5.59 -6.55
C THR A 30 19.10 -4.78 -5.78
N PRO A 31 19.23 -4.97 -4.45
CA PRO A 31 20.28 -4.31 -3.68
C PRO A 31 21.67 -4.78 -4.12
N THR A 32 22.65 -3.87 -4.14
CA THR A 32 24.03 -4.16 -4.51
C THR A 32 24.76 -5.03 -3.48
N GLY A 33 24.24 -5.09 -2.26
CA GLY A 33 24.77 -5.92 -1.18
C GLY A 33 23.78 -6.06 -0.03
N GLY A 34 24.06 -6.95 0.90
CA GLY A 34 23.16 -7.24 2.02
C GLY A 34 21.98 -8.13 1.67
N ARG A 35 21.05 -8.28 2.62
CA ARG A 35 19.80 -9.03 2.50
C ARG A 35 18.65 -8.25 3.10
N ILE A 36 17.49 -8.40 2.51
CA ILE A 36 16.23 -7.86 3.03
C ILE A 36 15.34 -9.05 3.36
N LEU A 37 14.94 -9.16 4.61
CA LEU A 37 14.06 -10.21 5.09
C LEU A 37 12.72 -9.59 5.50
N VAL A 38 11.61 -10.15 5.03
CA VAL A 38 10.25 -9.80 5.46
C VAL A 38 9.66 -11.02 6.15
N ARG A 39 9.45 -10.95 7.46
CA ARG A 39 9.03 -12.08 8.28
C ARG A 39 9.91 -13.33 8.07
N GLY A 40 11.22 -13.11 7.97
CA GLY A 40 12.20 -14.18 7.73
C GLY A 40 12.32 -14.64 6.27
N ILE A 41 11.48 -14.14 5.35
CA ILE A 41 11.51 -14.48 3.92
C ILE A 41 12.45 -13.51 3.20
N ASP A 42 13.47 -14.04 2.54
CA ASP A 42 14.40 -13.23 1.74
C ASP A 42 13.72 -12.75 0.45
N THR A 43 13.63 -11.43 0.28
CA THR A 43 12.94 -10.82 -0.85
C THR A 43 13.57 -11.10 -2.21
N ARG A 44 14.81 -11.56 -2.24
CA ARG A 44 15.55 -11.89 -3.47
C ARG A 44 15.40 -13.36 -3.85
N THR A 45 15.47 -14.28 -2.88
CA THR A 45 15.45 -15.72 -3.14
C THR A 45 14.03 -16.29 -3.21
N ASP A 46 13.09 -15.72 -2.46
CA ASP A 46 11.67 -16.11 -2.50
C ASP A 46 10.75 -14.89 -2.63
N ARG A 47 10.88 -14.24 -3.77
CA ARG A 47 10.15 -13.01 -4.11
C ARG A 47 8.64 -13.17 -4.02
N ARG A 48 8.11 -14.33 -4.46
CA ARG A 48 6.68 -14.57 -4.45
C ARG A 48 6.13 -14.66 -3.03
N ALA A 49 6.79 -15.42 -2.16
CA ALA A 49 6.37 -15.53 -0.77
C ALA A 49 6.50 -14.19 -0.03
N ALA A 50 7.59 -13.44 -0.26
CA ALA A 50 7.75 -12.10 0.30
C ALA A 50 6.63 -11.15 -0.15
N SER A 51 6.23 -11.17 -1.42
CA SER A 51 5.16 -10.34 -1.95
C SER A 51 3.79 -10.65 -1.34
N LEU A 52 3.51 -11.91 -0.97
CA LEU A 52 2.25 -12.32 -0.33
C LEU A 52 2.07 -11.72 1.07
N VAL A 53 3.16 -11.46 1.77
CA VAL A 53 3.14 -10.89 3.13
C VAL A 53 3.32 -9.37 3.15
N LEU A 54 3.47 -8.75 1.98
CA LEU A 54 3.83 -7.35 1.82
C LEU A 54 2.80 -6.58 0.99
N GLY A 55 2.24 -5.51 1.53
CA GLY A 55 1.46 -4.53 0.80
C GLY A 55 2.25 -3.25 0.65
N ILE A 56 2.58 -2.85 -0.58
CA ILE A 56 3.36 -1.64 -0.84
C ILE A 56 2.52 -0.64 -1.61
N VAL A 57 2.46 0.59 -1.09
CA VAL A 57 1.91 1.74 -1.79
C VAL A 57 3.06 2.54 -2.37
N PRO A 58 3.30 2.48 -3.68
CA PRO A 58 4.40 3.20 -4.32
C PRO A 58 4.10 4.70 -4.43
N GLN A 59 5.14 5.50 -4.62
CA GLN A 59 5.00 6.94 -4.82
C GLN A 59 4.32 7.27 -6.16
N GLU A 60 4.65 6.53 -7.22
CA GLU A 60 4.07 6.75 -8.56
C GLU A 60 2.68 6.11 -8.70
N ILE A 61 1.79 6.85 -9.36
CA ILE A 61 0.42 6.40 -9.63
C ILE A 61 0.36 5.69 -10.98
N THR A 62 0.25 4.37 -10.95
CA THR A 62 0.04 3.54 -12.14
C THR A 62 -1.34 2.89 -12.06
N PHE A 63 -2.14 3.00 -13.12
CA PHE A 63 -3.48 2.41 -13.18
C PHE A 63 -3.87 2.04 -14.62
N ASP A 64 -4.76 1.06 -14.76
CA ASP A 64 -5.40 0.77 -16.02
C ASP A 64 -6.59 1.74 -16.22
N PRO A 65 -6.58 2.55 -17.28
CA PRO A 65 -7.62 3.56 -17.50
C PRO A 65 -8.98 2.98 -17.92
N PHE A 66 -9.04 1.72 -18.31
CA PHE A 66 -10.25 1.06 -18.81
C PHE A 66 -11.07 0.36 -17.73
N LEU A 67 -10.50 0.17 -16.56
CA LEU A 67 -11.16 -0.47 -15.42
C LEU A 67 -11.88 0.54 -14.53
N THR A 68 -12.94 0.08 -13.88
CA THR A 68 -13.54 0.76 -12.73
C THR A 68 -12.69 0.52 -11.48
N VAL A 69 -12.94 1.30 -10.43
CA VAL A 69 -12.25 1.13 -9.13
C VAL A 69 -12.45 -0.29 -8.60
N ARG A 70 -13.70 -0.79 -8.60
CA ARG A 70 -14.04 -2.15 -8.13
C ARG A 70 -13.36 -3.23 -8.96
N GLU A 71 -13.39 -3.10 -10.28
CA GLU A 71 -12.72 -4.04 -11.17
C GLU A 71 -11.21 -4.06 -10.91
N THR A 72 -10.59 -2.90 -10.75
CA THR A 72 -9.16 -2.79 -10.40
C THR A 72 -8.84 -3.59 -9.13
N LEU A 73 -9.65 -3.46 -8.08
CA LEU A 73 -9.44 -4.18 -6.82
C LEU A 73 -9.73 -5.68 -6.94
N ARG A 74 -10.74 -6.08 -7.73
CA ARG A 74 -11.02 -7.49 -8.01
C ARG A 74 -9.89 -8.15 -8.80
N PHE A 75 -9.36 -7.48 -9.82
CA PHE A 75 -8.19 -7.96 -10.57
C PHE A 75 -6.98 -8.12 -9.66
N GLN A 76 -6.70 -7.13 -8.83
CA GLN A 76 -5.61 -7.21 -7.85
C GLN A 76 -5.81 -8.38 -6.88
N SER A 77 -7.02 -8.57 -6.37
CA SER A 77 -7.39 -9.70 -5.52
C SER A 77 -7.16 -11.05 -6.22
N GLY A 78 -7.62 -11.16 -7.48
CA GLY A 78 -7.42 -12.34 -8.31
C GLY A 78 -5.95 -12.65 -8.59
N TYR A 79 -5.11 -11.62 -8.75
CA TYR A 79 -3.65 -11.78 -8.89
C TYR A 79 -3.03 -12.49 -7.67
N TRP A 80 -3.57 -12.23 -6.47
CA TRP A 80 -3.18 -12.89 -5.22
C TRP A 80 -3.88 -14.24 -4.99
N GLY A 81 -4.74 -14.69 -5.94
CA GLY A 81 -5.48 -15.94 -5.83
C GLY A 81 -6.75 -15.87 -4.99
N ILE A 82 -7.20 -14.66 -4.62
CA ILE A 82 -8.41 -14.46 -3.82
C ILE A 82 -9.57 -14.12 -4.76
N LEU A 83 -10.38 -15.13 -5.12
CA LEU A 83 -11.45 -14.99 -6.11
C LEU A 83 -12.74 -14.38 -5.55
N ARG A 84 -12.97 -14.50 -4.23
CA ARG A 84 -14.14 -13.96 -3.54
C ARG A 84 -13.67 -13.05 -2.41
N ASN A 85 -13.69 -11.75 -2.65
CA ASN A 85 -13.13 -10.75 -1.74
C ASN A 85 -13.98 -9.47 -1.68
N ASP A 86 -15.22 -9.54 -2.16
CA ASP A 86 -16.06 -8.34 -2.30
C ASP A 86 -16.33 -7.66 -0.95
N ASP A 87 -16.60 -8.43 0.10
CA ASP A 87 -16.85 -7.88 1.44
C ASP A 87 -15.67 -7.05 1.95
N TRP A 88 -14.43 -7.55 1.75
CA TRP A 88 -13.22 -6.83 2.14
C TRP A 88 -12.95 -5.63 1.22
N ILE A 89 -13.21 -5.77 -0.08
CA ILE A 89 -13.12 -4.65 -1.03
C ILE A 89 -14.09 -3.55 -0.64
N ASP A 90 -15.33 -3.88 -0.30
CA ASP A 90 -16.34 -2.90 0.14
C ASP A 90 -15.90 -2.21 1.45
N GLU A 91 -15.35 -2.95 2.39
CA GLU A 91 -14.80 -2.40 3.63
C GLU A 91 -13.64 -1.43 3.36
N ILE A 92 -12.70 -1.79 2.48
CA ILE A 92 -11.60 -0.91 2.08
C ILE A 92 -12.15 0.37 1.42
N LEU A 93 -13.08 0.23 0.48
CA LEU A 93 -13.66 1.37 -0.23
C LEU A 93 -14.38 2.33 0.73
N ALA A 94 -15.11 1.80 1.71
CA ALA A 94 -15.78 2.60 2.72
C ALA A 94 -14.79 3.38 3.58
N ASN A 95 -13.74 2.72 4.08
CA ASN A 95 -12.71 3.36 4.91
C ASN A 95 -11.87 4.40 4.15
N LEU A 96 -11.75 4.25 2.84
CA LEU A 96 -11.02 5.19 1.98
C LEU A 96 -11.93 6.24 1.32
N GLY A 97 -13.22 6.31 1.67
CA GLY A 97 -14.18 7.25 1.10
C GLY A 97 -14.33 7.11 -0.41
N LEU A 98 -14.36 5.88 -0.92
CA LEU A 98 -14.45 5.55 -2.33
C LEU A 98 -15.72 4.76 -2.70
N THR A 99 -16.65 4.55 -1.76
CA THR A 99 -17.87 3.76 -1.97
C THR A 99 -18.67 4.28 -3.17
N ASP A 100 -18.93 5.60 -3.22
CA ASP A 100 -19.67 6.24 -4.30
C ASP A 100 -18.93 6.26 -5.65
N LYS A 101 -17.67 5.88 -5.65
CA LYS A 101 -16.80 5.83 -6.81
C LYS A 101 -16.41 4.41 -7.21
N ALA A 102 -16.98 3.40 -6.54
CA ALA A 102 -16.65 1.99 -6.79
C ALA A 102 -16.80 1.60 -8.28
N ASP A 103 -17.84 2.07 -8.92
CA ASP A 103 -18.15 1.78 -10.33
C ASP A 103 -17.69 2.89 -11.31
N ALA A 104 -16.99 3.91 -10.79
CA ALA A 104 -16.41 4.95 -11.63
C ALA A 104 -15.15 4.43 -12.33
N SER A 105 -14.95 4.86 -13.59
CA SER A 105 -13.71 4.58 -14.33
C SER A 105 -12.52 5.24 -13.64
N MET A 106 -11.38 4.56 -13.61
CA MET A 106 -10.12 5.09 -13.09
C MET A 106 -9.72 6.42 -13.74
N ARG A 107 -10.12 6.66 -14.99
CA ARG A 107 -9.85 7.94 -15.70
C ARG A 107 -10.59 9.11 -15.08
N ALA A 108 -11.79 8.89 -14.57
CA ALA A 108 -12.66 9.93 -14.02
C ALA A 108 -12.26 10.39 -12.60
N LEU A 109 -11.30 9.72 -11.97
CA LEU A 109 -10.86 10.02 -10.60
C LEU A 109 -9.89 11.19 -10.56
N SER A 110 -9.97 11.98 -9.48
CA SER A 110 -8.93 12.95 -9.13
C SER A 110 -7.61 12.25 -8.74
N GLY A 111 -6.51 12.99 -8.71
CA GLY A 111 -5.21 12.46 -8.27
C GLY A 111 -5.26 11.87 -6.85
N GLY A 112 -5.92 12.56 -5.91
CA GLY A 112 -6.10 12.07 -4.55
C GLY A 112 -6.97 10.80 -4.46
N MET A 113 -8.02 10.69 -5.31
CA MET A 113 -8.81 9.46 -5.40
C MET A 113 -7.98 8.30 -5.95
N LYS A 114 -7.19 8.52 -7.01
CA LYS A 114 -6.26 7.52 -7.55
C LYS A 114 -5.27 7.04 -6.51
N ARG A 115 -4.74 7.97 -5.70
CA ARG A 115 -3.83 7.63 -4.59
C ARG A 115 -4.48 6.68 -3.59
N ARG A 116 -5.74 6.94 -3.22
CA ARG A 116 -6.51 6.06 -2.32
C ARG A 116 -6.79 4.69 -2.93
N VAL A 117 -7.02 4.60 -4.25
CA VAL A 117 -7.15 3.30 -4.94
C VAL A 117 -5.83 2.52 -4.89
N LEU A 118 -4.66 3.18 -5.01
CA LEU A 118 -3.37 2.50 -4.82
C LEU A 118 -3.21 1.93 -3.40
N VAL A 119 -3.64 2.68 -2.38
CA VAL A 119 -3.68 2.15 -1.00
C VAL A 119 -4.60 0.93 -0.93
N ALA A 120 -5.79 1.01 -1.51
CA ALA A 120 -6.73 -0.11 -1.58
C ALA A 120 -6.11 -1.35 -2.24
N GLN A 121 -5.41 -1.19 -3.37
CA GLN A 121 -4.74 -2.28 -4.06
C GLN A 121 -3.66 -2.96 -3.20
N ALA A 122 -2.89 -2.17 -2.44
CA ALA A 122 -1.87 -2.71 -1.54
C ALA A 122 -2.46 -3.51 -0.37
N LEU A 123 -3.72 -3.25 0.00
CA LEU A 123 -4.39 -3.86 1.15
C LEU A 123 -5.33 -5.02 0.79
N VAL A 124 -5.63 -5.21 -0.49
CA VAL A 124 -6.68 -6.14 -0.95
C VAL A 124 -6.43 -7.60 -0.54
N HIS A 125 -5.18 -8.01 -0.40
CA HIS A 125 -4.79 -9.37 0.02
C HIS A 125 -4.51 -9.51 1.51
N LYS A 126 -4.88 -8.49 2.31
CA LYS A 126 -4.72 -8.46 3.78
C LYS A 126 -3.27 -8.70 4.24
N PRO A 127 -2.27 -8.00 3.71
CA PRO A 127 -0.87 -8.26 4.06
C PRO A 127 -0.61 -7.98 5.55
N PRO A 128 0.24 -8.79 6.22
CA PRO A 128 0.65 -8.52 7.60
C PRO A 128 1.64 -7.35 7.72
N VAL A 129 2.34 -7.01 6.65
CA VAL A 129 3.29 -5.88 6.58
C VAL A 129 2.82 -4.89 5.52
N ILE A 130 2.65 -3.64 5.91
CA ILE A 130 2.18 -2.55 5.05
C ILE A 130 3.29 -1.50 4.95
N VAL A 131 3.68 -1.14 3.72
CA VAL A 131 4.68 -0.12 3.43
C VAL A 131 4.04 1.01 2.63
N LEU A 132 4.10 2.20 3.18
CA LEU A 132 3.47 3.39 2.62
C LEU A 132 4.56 4.41 2.25
N ASP A 133 4.76 4.64 0.95
CA ASP A 133 5.69 5.67 0.47
C ASP A 133 4.93 6.98 0.21
N GLU A 134 5.04 7.92 1.15
CA GLU A 134 4.36 9.22 1.12
C GLU A 134 2.84 9.11 0.82
N PRO A 135 2.07 8.33 1.59
CA PRO A 135 0.71 7.93 1.23
C PRO A 135 -0.27 9.10 1.15
N THR A 136 0.02 10.22 1.80
CA THR A 136 -0.84 11.41 1.86
C THR A 136 -0.46 12.50 0.86
N ALA A 137 0.52 12.27 -0.01
CA ALA A 137 0.90 13.22 -1.04
C ALA A 137 -0.28 13.52 -1.99
N GLY A 138 -0.69 14.79 -2.07
CA GLY A 138 -1.81 15.23 -2.91
C GLY A 138 -3.21 14.80 -2.41
N VAL A 139 -3.34 14.39 -1.16
CA VAL A 139 -4.62 14.04 -0.52
C VAL A 139 -5.10 15.20 0.32
N ASP A 140 -6.40 15.52 0.25
CA ASP A 140 -7.06 16.55 1.06
C ASP A 140 -6.95 16.25 2.56
N VAL A 141 -7.02 17.28 3.40
CA VAL A 141 -6.83 17.16 4.87
C VAL A 141 -7.84 16.18 5.48
N GLU A 142 -9.14 16.33 5.17
CA GLU A 142 -10.19 15.45 5.69
C GLU A 142 -9.98 13.96 5.30
N LEU A 143 -9.58 13.73 4.06
CA LEU A 143 -9.32 12.39 3.55
C LEU A 143 -8.00 11.81 4.08
N ARG A 144 -7.06 12.67 4.46
CA ARG A 144 -5.83 12.27 5.14
C ARG A 144 -6.13 11.67 6.51
N GLU A 145 -7.02 12.31 7.27
CA GLU A 145 -7.48 11.80 8.57
C GLU A 145 -8.11 10.40 8.44
N HIS A 146 -9.02 10.21 7.50
CA HIS A 146 -9.63 8.89 7.26
C HIS A 146 -8.60 7.82 6.89
N LEU A 147 -7.60 8.18 6.08
CA LEU A 147 -6.51 7.25 5.74
C LEU A 147 -5.70 6.86 6.99
N TRP A 148 -5.38 7.85 7.86
CA TRP A 148 -4.64 7.58 9.09
C TRP A 148 -5.44 6.76 10.08
N ASP A 149 -6.74 7.01 10.23
CA ASP A 149 -7.63 6.22 11.07
C ASP A 149 -7.68 4.77 10.60
N PHE A 150 -7.78 4.57 9.30
CA PHE A 150 -7.79 3.23 8.70
C PHE A 150 -6.47 2.49 8.92
N ILE A 151 -5.34 3.12 8.61
CA ILE A 151 -4.01 2.53 8.84
C ILE A 151 -3.77 2.28 10.33
N GLY A 152 -4.15 3.22 11.19
CA GLY A 152 -4.07 3.06 12.64
C GLY A 152 -4.91 1.89 13.16
N ARG A 153 -6.09 1.64 12.58
CA ARG A 153 -6.90 0.46 12.90
C ARG A 153 -6.17 -0.82 12.50
N LEU A 154 -5.66 -0.89 11.26
CA LEU A 154 -4.92 -2.06 10.78
C LEU A 154 -3.69 -2.36 11.66
N HIS A 155 -3.00 -1.32 12.13
CA HIS A 155 -1.90 -1.46 13.08
C HIS A 155 -2.38 -2.03 14.43
N ARG A 156 -3.47 -1.50 14.99
CA ARG A 156 -4.08 -2.04 16.23
C ARG A 156 -4.54 -3.49 16.10
N GLU A 157 -4.87 -3.93 14.89
CA GLU A 157 -5.17 -5.33 14.55
C GLU A 157 -3.90 -6.21 14.45
N GLY A 158 -2.72 -5.66 14.74
CA GLY A 158 -1.43 -6.38 14.78
C GLY A 158 -0.62 -6.33 13.49
N ARG A 159 -0.98 -5.48 12.51
CA ARG A 159 -0.18 -5.34 11.30
C ARG A 159 1.04 -4.46 11.55
N THR A 160 2.16 -4.83 10.95
CA THR A 160 3.36 -3.98 10.92
C THR A 160 3.18 -2.90 9.86
N VAL A 161 3.43 -1.65 10.22
CA VAL A 161 3.32 -0.51 9.30
C VAL A 161 4.67 0.19 9.17
N ILE A 162 5.15 0.35 7.96
CA ILE A 162 6.33 1.15 7.63
C ILE A 162 5.87 2.34 6.81
N LEU A 163 6.15 3.53 7.30
CA LEU A 163 5.78 4.78 6.66
C LEU A 163 7.02 5.57 6.28
N THR A 164 7.10 6.04 5.03
CA THR A 164 8.04 7.09 4.69
C THR A 164 7.33 8.44 4.63
N THR A 165 7.95 9.44 5.18
CA THR A 165 7.51 10.83 5.07
C THR A 165 8.70 11.77 5.11
N HIS A 166 8.53 12.94 4.53
CA HIS A 166 9.47 14.05 4.65
C HIS A 166 8.94 15.15 5.58
N TYR A 167 7.71 15.01 6.11
CA TYR A 167 7.11 15.89 7.10
C TYR A 167 7.15 15.24 8.48
N LEU A 168 7.51 16.06 9.47
CA LEU A 168 7.38 15.78 10.90
C LEU A 168 6.13 16.55 11.38
N GLU A 169 4.96 15.99 11.19
CA GLU A 169 3.71 16.48 11.81
C GLU A 169 3.08 15.39 12.65
#